data_551326ab380922a3a8da5f96b3ce470e
#
_entry.id   551326ab380922a3a8da5f96b3ce470e
#
_cell.length_a   1.000
_cell.length_b   1.000
_cell.length_c   1.000
_cell.angle_alpha   90.00
_cell.angle_beta   90.00
_cell.angle_gamma   90.00
#
_symmetry.space_group_name_H-M   'P 1'
#
loop_
_entity.id
_entity.type
_entity.pdbx_description
1 polymer ?
#
loop_
_entity_poly.entity_id
_entity_poly.type
_entity_poly.pdbx_seq_one_letter_code
_entity_poly.pdbx_strand_id
1 'polypeptide(L)'
;MPGDTTRPITDRVREALFNILGADIQGATLLDLFAGTGSVGIEALSRGASHVCFIDLNRQPIATIQANLRATGLEQNAEVHQADAFNYLERVAPGSFDYVYIAPPQYKQLWKKALSAVDRAVEILSEYAWVIVQIHPIEFEELIGSEALVNLVEIDRRKYGSTLLLFYSRAQESNNA
;
A
#
# COMPACT_ATOMS: atom_id res chain seq x y z
N MET A 1 3.94 27.36 -6.74
CA MET A 1 4.34 26.09 -6.10
C MET A 1 3.65 24.96 -6.86
N PRO A 2 4.37 24.07 -7.52
CA PRO A 2 3.73 22.86 -7.97
C PRO A 2 3.27 22.12 -6.73
N GLY A 3 1.96 21.93 -6.61
CA GLY A 3 1.38 21.27 -5.45
C GLY A 3 1.89 19.84 -5.29
N ASP A 4 1.82 19.34 -4.08
CA ASP A 4 2.07 17.93 -3.70
C ASP A 4 1.13 17.01 -4.49
N THR A 5 1.40 16.83 -5.78
CA THR A 5 0.59 15.95 -6.61
C THR A 5 1.14 14.54 -6.51
N THR A 6 0.49 13.77 -5.64
CA THR A 6 0.46 12.32 -5.80
C THR A 6 0.00 12.05 -7.22
N ARG A 7 0.84 11.49 -8.07
CA ARG A 7 0.38 11.02 -9.38
C ARG A 7 -0.51 9.81 -9.14
N PRO A 8 -1.81 9.87 -9.48
CA PRO A 8 -2.65 8.68 -9.42
C PRO A 8 -2.02 7.57 -10.27
N ILE A 9 -2.16 6.35 -9.81
CA ILE A 9 -1.80 5.18 -10.62
C ILE A 9 -2.57 5.25 -11.96
N THR A 10 -1.87 5.03 -13.07
CA THR A 10 -2.55 4.94 -14.37
C THR A 10 -3.39 3.67 -14.44
N ASP A 11 -4.43 3.67 -15.27
CA ASP A 11 -5.29 2.49 -15.47
C ASP A 11 -4.46 1.27 -15.93
N ARG A 12 -3.49 1.49 -16.82
CA ARG A 12 -2.57 0.44 -17.30
C ARG A 12 -1.76 -0.18 -16.17
N VAL A 13 -1.17 0.63 -15.29
CA VAL A 13 -0.35 0.13 -14.17
C VAL A 13 -1.22 -0.54 -13.14
N ARG A 14 -2.41 0.00 -12.86
CA ARG A 14 -3.37 -0.61 -11.95
C ARG A 14 -3.81 -1.99 -12.45
N GLU A 15 -4.13 -2.13 -13.73
CA GLU A 15 -4.45 -3.42 -14.33
C GLU A 15 -3.28 -4.40 -14.23
N ALA A 16 -2.06 -3.95 -14.53
CA ALA A 16 -0.85 -4.77 -14.37
C ALA A 16 -0.65 -5.23 -12.93
N LEU A 17 -0.84 -4.34 -11.94
CA LEU A 17 -0.76 -4.68 -10.52
C LEU A 17 -1.74 -5.80 -10.16
N PHE A 18 -3.01 -5.65 -10.52
CA PHE A 18 -4.02 -6.65 -10.18
C PHE A 18 -3.88 -7.95 -10.97
N ASN A 19 -3.30 -7.92 -12.17
CA ASN A 19 -2.90 -9.13 -12.89
C ASN A 19 -1.78 -9.89 -12.15
N ILE A 20 -0.85 -9.18 -11.51
CA ILE A 20 0.20 -9.78 -10.66
C ILE A 20 -0.41 -10.40 -9.41
N LEU A 21 -1.33 -9.70 -8.73
CA LEU A 21 -2.01 -10.20 -7.54
C LEU A 21 -2.93 -11.40 -7.86
N GLY A 22 -3.53 -11.39 -9.04
CA GLY A 22 -4.36 -12.48 -9.54
C GLY A 22 -5.54 -12.83 -8.63
N ALA A 23 -5.81 -14.12 -8.50
CA ALA A 23 -6.94 -14.62 -7.70
C ALA A 23 -6.75 -14.45 -6.18
N ASP A 24 -5.54 -14.22 -5.72
CA ASP A 24 -5.22 -14.07 -4.29
C ASP A 24 -5.86 -12.82 -3.67
N ILE A 25 -6.29 -11.86 -4.49
CA ILE A 25 -7.03 -10.69 -4.00
C ILE A 25 -8.43 -11.05 -3.48
N GLN A 26 -9.02 -12.13 -3.95
CA GLN A 26 -10.34 -12.57 -3.50
C GLN A 26 -10.29 -12.98 -2.03
N GLY A 27 -11.14 -12.36 -1.22
CA GLY A 27 -11.18 -12.60 0.21
C GLY A 27 -10.04 -11.94 1.00
N ALA A 28 -9.11 -11.26 0.34
CA ALA A 28 -7.97 -10.61 0.99
C ALA A 28 -8.37 -9.31 1.71
N THR A 29 -7.55 -8.92 2.66
CA THR A 29 -7.61 -7.62 3.33
C THR A 29 -6.47 -6.73 2.85
N LEU A 30 -6.76 -5.46 2.54
CA LEU A 30 -5.79 -4.51 2.01
C LEU A 30 -5.78 -3.22 2.82
N LEU A 31 -4.59 -2.73 3.13
CA LEU A 31 -4.36 -1.41 3.70
C LEU A 31 -3.75 -0.48 2.65
N ASP A 32 -4.42 0.62 2.35
CA ASP A 32 -3.93 1.69 1.49
C ASP A 32 -3.51 2.88 2.36
N LEU A 33 -2.20 3.02 2.59
CA LEU A 33 -1.64 3.98 3.55
C LEU A 33 -1.65 5.43 3.06
N PHE A 34 -1.73 5.66 1.77
CA PHE A 34 -1.78 6.98 1.14
C PHE A 34 -2.82 6.93 0.03
N ALA A 35 -4.06 6.85 0.43
CA ALA A 35 -5.11 6.33 -0.44
C ALA A 35 -5.51 7.28 -1.60
N GLY A 36 -5.31 8.60 -1.45
CA GLY A 36 -5.63 9.57 -2.48
C GLY A 36 -7.09 9.46 -2.93
N THR A 37 -7.32 9.12 -4.21
CA THR A 37 -8.67 8.90 -4.75
C THR A 37 -9.30 7.57 -4.37
N GLY A 38 -8.51 6.66 -3.78
CA GLY A 38 -8.96 5.32 -3.41
C GLY A 38 -9.00 4.32 -4.57
N SER A 39 -8.43 4.65 -5.73
CA SER A 39 -8.57 3.82 -6.93
C SER A 39 -8.04 2.40 -6.78
N VAL A 40 -6.94 2.19 -6.05
CA VAL A 40 -6.37 0.86 -5.83
C VAL A 40 -7.23 0.04 -4.87
N GLY A 41 -7.63 0.61 -3.74
CA GLY A 41 -8.48 -0.10 -2.78
C GLY A 41 -9.88 -0.40 -3.32
N ILE A 42 -10.46 0.52 -4.09
CA ILE A 42 -11.77 0.30 -4.74
C ILE A 42 -11.66 -0.80 -5.79
N GLU A 43 -10.60 -0.83 -6.59
CA GLU A 43 -10.34 -1.93 -7.52
C GLU A 43 -10.20 -3.27 -6.79
N ALA A 44 -9.49 -3.30 -5.66
CA ALA A 44 -9.37 -4.50 -4.83
C ALA A 44 -10.75 -5.00 -4.38
N LEU A 45 -11.60 -4.13 -3.86
CA LEU A 45 -12.98 -4.46 -3.47
C LEU A 45 -13.80 -4.98 -4.65
N SER A 46 -13.69 -4.33 -5.80
CA SER A 46 -14.36 -4.73 -7.04
C SER A 46 -13.95 -6.12 -7.52
N ARG A 47 -12.73 -6.54 -7.20
CA ARG A 47 -12.18 -7.87 -7.52
C ARG A 47 -12.38 -8.90 -6.41
N GLY A 48 -13.11 -8.56 -5.36
CA GLY A 48 -13.53 -9.51 -4.34
C GLY A 48 -12.69 -9.49 -3.05
N ALA A 49 -11.87 -8.46 -2.81
CA ALA A 49 -11.25 -8.26 -1.50
C ALA A 49 -12.34 -8.21 -0.41
N SER A 50 -12.09 -8.84 0.72
CA SER A 50 -13.07 -8.90 1.81
C SER A 50 -13.17 -7.59 2.56
N HIS A 51 -12.07 -6.85 2.65
CA HIS A 51 -12.02 -5.59 3.38
C HIS A 51 -10.85 -4.73 2.91
N VAL A 52 -11.08 -3.42 2.79
CA VAL A 52 -10.04 -2.44 2.51
C VAL A 52 -10.12 -1.30 3.51
N CYS A 53 -8.96 -0.95 4.07
CA CYS A 53 -8.78 0.21 4.91
C CYS A 53 -8.04 1.30 4.14
N PHE A 54 -8.65 2.46 4.02
CA PHE A 54 -8.10 3.64 3.34
C PHE A 54 -7.63 4.67 4.36
N ILE A 55 -6.37 5.07 4.26
CA ILE A 55 -5.79 6.11 5.10
C ILE A 55 -5.34 7.28 4.22
N ASP A 56 -5.74 8.47 4.57
CA ASP A 56 -5.19 9.70 4.01
C ASP A 56 -5.20 10.80 5.06
N LEU A 57 -4.20 11.65 5.02
CA LEU A 57 -4.07 12.76 5.95
C LEU A 57 -5.06 13.89 5.65
N ASN A 58 -5.41 14.06 4.37
CA ASN A 58 -6.14 15.21 3.87
C ASN A 58 -7.64 14.92 3.74
N ARG A 59 -8.43 15.91 4.10
CA ARG A 59 -9.89 15.82 4.09
C ARG A 59 -10.49 15.59 2.70
N GLN A 60 -9.91 16.22 1.67
CA GLN A 60 -10.45 16.15 0.31
C GLN A 60 -10.35 14.73 -0.28
N PRO A 61 -9.20 14.04 -0.23
CA PRO A 61 -9.12 12.62 -0.62
C PRO A 61 -10.13 11.75 0.13
N ILE A 62 -10.26 11.93 1.43
CA ILE A 62 -11.23 11.17 2.25
C ILE A 62 -12.66 11.34 1.72
N ALA A 63 -13.07 12.57 1.45
CA ALA A 63 -14.40 12.84 0.88
C ALA A 63 -14.57 12.20 -0.51
N THR A 64 -13.53 12.23 -1.33
CA THR A 64 -13.52 11.59 -2.66
C THR A 64 -13.65 10.07 -2.55
N ILE A 65 -12.89 9.44 -1.67
CA ILE A 65 -12.97 7.98 -1.43
C ILE A 65 -14.38 7.59 -0.99
N GLN A 66 -14.95 8.30 -0.03
CA GLN A 66 -16.31 8.04 0.46
C GLN A 66 -17.37 8.20 -0.64
N ALA A 67 -17.24 9.23 -1.49
CA ALA A 67 -18.13 9.41 -2.63
C ALA A 67 -18.00 8.27 -3.65
N ASN A 68 -16.78 7.84 -3.96
CA ASN A 68 -16.52 6.75 -4.90
C ASN A 68 -17.02 5.40 -4.36
N LEU A 69 -16.87 5.14 -3.08
CA LEU A 69 -17.41 3.95 -2.43
C LEU A 69 -18.94 3.91 -2.50
N ARG A 70 -19.61 5.03 -2.23
CA ARG A 70 -21.07 5.12 -2.37
C ARG A 70 -21.53 4.89 -3.82
N ALA A 71 -20.85 5.52 -4.77
CA ALA A 71 -21.18 5.39 -6.19
C ALA A 71 -21.02 3.95 -6.71
N THR A 72 -20.12 3.17 -6.14
CA THR A 72 -19.84 1.79 -6.52
C THR A 72 -20.56 0.75 -5.66
N GLY A 73 -21.22 1.16 -4.56
CA GLY A 73 -21.89 0.25 -3.64
C GLY A 73 -20.97 -0.62 -2.80
N LEU A 74 -19.72 -0.18 -2.56
CA LEU A 74 -18.68 -0.96 -1.89
C LEU A 74 -18.40 -0.52 -0.44
N GLU A 75 -19.24 0.35 0.11
CA GLU A 75 -19.03 0.95 1.44
C GLU A 75 -18.94 -0.07 2.58
N GLN A 76 -19.69 -1.16 2.49
CA GLN A 76 -19.81 -2.14 3.59
C GLN A 76 -18.50 -2.88 3.86
N ASN A 77 -17.63 -2.96 2.87
CA ASN A 77 -16.35 -3.67 2.95
C ASN A 77 -15.16 -2.71 3.05
N ALA A 78 -15.42 -1.47 3.44
CA ALA A 78 -14.42 -0.42 3.49
C ALA A 78 -14.42 0.33 4.82
N GLU A 79 -13.23 0.66 5.30
CA GLU A 79 -13.01 1.65 6.34
C GLU A 79 -12.21 2.81 5.76
N VAL A 80 -12.60 4.03 6.10
CA VAL A 80 -11.94 5.25 5.62
C VAL A 80 -11.58 6.12 6.82
N HIS A 81 -10.29 6.36 7.01
CA HIS A 81 -9.77 7.14 8.13
C HIS A 81 -8.99 8.36 7.65
N GLN A 82 -9.38 9.53 8.11
CA GLN A 82 -8.53 10.71 8.01
C GLN A 82 -7.50 10.64 9.14
N ALA A 83 -6.29 10.20 8.82
CA ALA A 83 -5.23 9.98 9.79
C ALA A 83 -3.85 10.09 9.15
N ASP A 84 -2.86 10.37 9.97
CA ASP A 84 -1.47 10.18 9.60
C ASP A 84 -1.15 8.69 9.49
N ALA A 85 -0.50 8.29 8.39
CA ALA A 85 -0.19 6.88 8.11
C ALA A 85 0.68 6.24 9.20
N PHE A 86 1.65 6.98 9.73
CA PHE A 86 2.57 6.47 10.76
C PHE A 86 1.86 6.27 12.10
N ASN A 87 1.03 7.21 12.50
CA ASN A 87 0.22 7.10 13.72
C ASN A 87 -0.80 5.96 13.61
N TYR A 88 -1.34 5.74 12.41
CA TYR A 88 -2.27 4.64 12.17
C TYR A 88 -1.59 3.29 12.37
N LEU A 89 -0.39 3.10 11.81
CA LEU A 89 0.36 1.84 11.93
C LEU A 89 0.64 1.43 13.38
N GLU A 90 0.79 2.39 14.28
CA GLU A 90 1.02 2.12 15.72
C GLU A 90 -0.18 1.50 16.44
N ARG A 91 -1.37 1.53 15.82
CA ARG A 91 -2.65 1.12 16.44
C ARG A 91 -3.29 -0.09 15.78
N VAL A 92 -2.68 -0.61 14.72
CA VAL A 92 -3.23 -1.74 13.97
C VAL A 92 -3.03 -3.05 14.74
N ALA A 93 -4.06 -3.88 14.76
CA ALA A 93 -3.99 -5.21 15.37
C ALA A 93 -3.09 -6.16 14.55
N PRO A 94 -2.41 -7.11 15.21
CA PRO A 94 -1.61 -8.12 14.52
C PRO A 94 -2.42 -8.94 13.51
N GLY A 95 -1.79 -9.29 12.38
CA GLY A 95 -2.35 -10.17 11.35
C GLY A 95 -3.51 -9.57 10.54
N SER A 96 -3.69 -8.23 10.60
CA SER A 96 -4.86 -7.56 10.01
C SER A 96 -4.86 -7.51 8.49
N PHE A 97 -3.70 -7.54 7.83
CA PHE A 97 -3.60 -7.25 6.39
C PHE A 97 -2.82 -8.31 5.62
N ASP A 98 -3.39 -8.70 4.48
CA ASP A 98 -2.73 -9.54 3.46
C ASP A 98 -1.92 -8.69 2.46
N TYR A 99 -2.34 -7.46 2.25
CA TYR A 99 -1.65 -6.49 1.40
C TYR A 99 -1.56 -5.13 2.07
N VAL A 100 -0.39 -4.51 1.99
CA VAL A 100 -0.19 -3.09 2.31
C VAL A 100 0.32 -2.37 1.08
N TYR A 101 -0.40 -1.35 0.64
CA TYR A 101 -0.06 -0.54 -0.51
C TYR A 101 0.46 0.83 -0.07
N ILE A 102 1.64 1.20 -0.55
CA ILE A 102 2.37 2.42 -0.19
C ILE A 102 2.63 3.23 -1.45
N ALA A 103 1.85 4.26 -1.69
CA ALA A 103 2.02 5.19 -2.81
C ALA A 103 2.01 6.65 -2.29
N PRO A 104 3.06 7.07 -1.57
CA PRO A 104 3.10 8.38 -0.94
C PRO A 104 3.35 9.50 -1.96
N PRO A 105 3.10 10.76 -1.57
CA PRO A 105 3.56 11.91 -2.35
C PRO A 105 5.05 11.83 -2.68
N GLN A 106 5.44 12.29 -3.88
CA GLN A 106 6.77 12.11 -4.51
C GLN A 106 7.92 12.88 -3.85
N TYR A 107 7.84 13.27 -2.58
CA TYR A 107 8.86 14.12 -1.97
C TYR A 107 9.42 13.52 -0.68
N LYS A 108 10.66 13.86 -0.37
CA LYS A 108 11.33 13.65 0.91
C LYS A 108 11.56 12.18 1.28
N GLN A 109 11.71 11.29 0.30
CA GLN A 109 11.96 9.87 0.60
C GLN A 109 10.87 9.24 1.47
N LEU A 110 9.63 9.72 1.36
CA LEU A 110 8.53 9.30 2.21
C LEU A 110 8.21 7.80 2.08
N TRP A 111 8.44 7.25 0.89
CA TRP A 111 8.28 5.82 0.65
C TRP A 111 9.21 4.95 1.51
N LYS A 112 10.46 5.38 1.72
CA LYS A 112 11.42 4.69 2.59
C LYS A 112 10.95 4.71 4.05
N LYS A 113 10.50 5.87 4.52
CA LYS A 113 9.97 6.02 5.87
C LYS A 113 8.74 5.14 6.10
N ALA A 114 7.82 5.12 5.14
CA ALA A 114 6.61 4.31 5.21
C ALA A 114 6.94 2.81 5.19
N LEU A 115 7.80 2.37 4.28
CA LEU A 115 8.26 0.97 4.22
C LEU A 115 8.97 0.55 5.51
N SER A 116 9.85 1.39 6.02
CA SER A 116 10.53 1.16 7.29
C SER A 116 9.55 1.09 8.48
N ALA A 117 8.51 1.91 8.48
CA ALA A 117 7.47 1.84 9.51
C ALA A 117 6.69 0.53 9.47
N VAL A 118 6.34 0.04 8.27
CA VAL A 118 5.70 -1.28 8.10
C VAL A 118 6.65 -2.41 8.50
N ASP A 119 7.92 -2.31 8.16
CA ASP A 119 8.95 -3.28 8.56
C ASP A 119 9.05 -3.42 10.09
N ARG A 120 9.02 -2.30 10.82
CA ARG A 120 9.00 -2.30 12.29
C ARG A 120 7.69 -2.82 12.88
N ALA A 121 6.59 -2.63 12.17
CA ALA A 121 5.25 -3.09 12.57
C ALA A 121 4.84 -4.37 11.80
N VAL A 122 5.79 -5.24 11.51
CA VAL A 122 5.58 -6.41 10.63
C VAL A 122 4.49 -7.35 11.12
N GLU A 123 4.17 -7.31 12.41
CA GLU A 123 3.10 -8.12 13.01
C GLU A 123 1.69 -7.76 12.49
N ILE A 124 1.49 -6.58 11.90
CA ILE A 124 0.20 -6.24 11.26
C ILE A 124 -0.09 -7.08 10.02
N LEU A 125 0.94 -7.68 9.45
CA LEU A 125 0.87 -8.47 8.23
C LEU A 125 0.50 -9.92 8.54
N SER A 126 -0.37 -10.49 7.71
CA SER A 126 -0.58 -11.95 7.69
C SER A 126 0.69 -12.68 7.22
N GLU A 127 0.71 -14.00 7.38
CA GLU A 127 1.92 -14.81 7.12
C GLU A 127 2.45 -14.67 5.70
N TYR A 128 1.57 -14.62 4.69
CA TYR A 128 1.92 -14.55 3.27
C TYR A 128 1.67 -13.16 2.68
N ALA A 129 1.62 -12.14 3.51
CA ALA A 129 1.33 -10.78 3.09
C ALA A 129 2.41 -10.21 2.18
N TRP A 130 1.99 -9.32 1.30
CA TRP A 130 2.86 -8.50 0.47
C TRP A 130 2.74 -7.03 0.83
N VAL A 131 3.86 -6.35 0.83
CA VAL A 131 3.93 -4.88 0.86
C VAL A 131 4.30 -4.41 -0.54
N ILE A 132 3.50 -3.52 -1.09
CA ILE A 132 3.64 -3.02 -2.46
C ILE A 132 3.93 -1.52 -2.39
N VAL A 133 5.06 -1.11 -2.95
CA VAL A 133 5.46 0.30 -3.00
C VAL A 133 5.38 0.78 -4.44
N GLN A 134 4.69 1.90 -4.65
CA GLN A 134 4.63 2.58 -5.94
C GLN A 134 5.36 3.91 -5.86
N ILE A 135 6.38 4.07 -6.68
CA ILE A 135 7.17 5.30 -6.78
C ILE A 135 7.51 5.64 -8.24
N HIS A 136 8.00 6.85 -8.46
CA HIS A 136 8.71 7.16 -9.70
C HIS A 136 10.10 6.49 -9.68
N PRO A 137 10.58 5.91 -10.79
CA PRO A 137 11.88 5.22 -10.81
C PRO A 137 13.05 6.09 -10.33
N ILE A 138 12.98 7.41 -10.54
CA ILE A 138 14.02 8.36 -10.11
C ILE A 138 14.14 8.48 -8.58
N GLU A 139 13.08 8.13 -7.83
CA GLU A 139 13.09 8.18 -6.37
C GLU A 139 13.75 6.93 -5.75
N PHE A 140 13.97 5.90 -6.55
CA PHE A 140 14.52 4.66 -6.04
C PHE A 140 15.97 4.82 -5.61
N GLU A 141 16.24 4.42 -4.40
CA GLU A 141 17.57 4.27 -3.81
C GLU A 141 17.60 2.99 -2.99
N GLU A 142 18.74 2.31 -2.98
CA GLU A 142 18.92 1.13 -2.14
C GLU A 142 18.79 1.47 -0.64
N LEU A 143 18.16 0.58 0.10
CA LEU A 143 18.02 0.68 1.55
C LEU A 143 19.25 0.07 2.22
N ILE A 144 20.10 0.91 2.78
CA ILE A 144 21.37 0.51 3.38
C ILE A 144 21.55 1.12 4.77
N GLY A 145 22.42 0.53 5.58
CA GLY A 145 22.73 1.02 6.92
C GLY A 145 21.50 1.06 7.83
N SER A 146 21.20 2.20 8.39
CA SER A 146 20.04 2.38 9.29
C SER A 146 18.68 2.29 8.61
N GLU A 147 18.65 2.37 7.29
CA GLU A 147 17.43 2.22 6.47
C GLU A 147 17.19 0.77 6.02
N ALA A 148 18.17 -0.13 6.24
CA ALA A 148 18.03 -1.54 5.86
C ALA A 148 16.85 -2.19 6.57
N LEU A 149 16.07 -2.97 5.80
CA LEU A 149 14.94 -3.72 6.33
C LEU A 149 15.40 -4.92 7.15
N VAL A 150 14.69 -5.22 8.22
CA VAL A 150 14.97 -6.34 9.13
C VAL A 150 13.97 -7.48 8.91
N ASN A 151 12.70 -7.15 8.74
CA ASN A 151 11.60 -8.11 8.73
C ASN A 151 11.00 -8.31 7.33
N LEU A 152 11.29 -7.43 6.39
CA LEU A 152 10.82 -7.50 5.02
C LEU A 152 11.98 -7.72 4.06
N VAL A 153 11.70 -8.43 2.97
CA VAL A 153 12.63 -8.68 1.87
C VAL A 153 11.96 -8.38 0.54
N GLU A 154 12.69 -7.70 -0.35
CA GLU A 154 12.22 -7.46 -1.71
C GLU A 154 12.14 -8.78 -2.49
N ILE A 155 10.99 -9.06 -3.09
CA ILE A 155 10.75 -10.31 -3.84
C ILE A 155 10.58 -10.08 -5.34
N ASP A 156 10.17 -8.87 -5.75
CA ASP A 156 10.01 -8.53 -7.17
C ASP A 156 10.05 -7.02 -7.37
N ARG A 157 10.32 -6.61 -8.60
CA ARG A 157 10.42 -5.22 -9.02
C ARG A 157 9.96 -5.10 -10.47
N ARG A 158 8.98 -4.23 -10.73
CA ARG A 158 8.41 -4.03 -12.07
C ARG A 158 8.40 -2.55 -12.45
N LYS A 159 8.93 -2.23 -13.61
CA LYS A 159 8.94 -0.88 -14.15
C LYS A 159 7.96 -0.74 -15.32
N TYR A 160 7.09 0.26 -15.22
CA TYR A 160 6.10 0.63 -16.23
C TYR A 160 6.25 2.12 -16.55
N GLY A 161 7.10 2.47 -17.52
CA GLY A 161 7.35 3.87 -17.87
C GLY A 161 7.87 4.68 -16.69
N SER A 162 7.07 5.62 -16.21
CA SER A 162 7.37 6.50 -15.06
C SER A 162 6.91 5.93 -13.71
N THR A 163 6.53 4.66 -13.66
CA THR A 163 6.10 3.99 -12.44
C THR A 163 6.98 2.79 -12.15
N LEU A 164 7.46 2.69 -10.92
CA LEU A 164 8.17 1.54 -10.38
C LEU A 164 7.32 0.92 -9.27
N LEU A 165 7.03 -0.37 -9.40
CA LEU A 165 6.39 -1.18 -8.37
C LEU A 165 7.45 -2.06 -7.70
N LEU A 166 7.55 -1.99 -6.39
CA LEU A 166 8.40 -2.82 -5.56
C LEU A 166 7.50 -3.73 -4.70
N PHE A 167 7.85 -5.01 -4.64
CA PHE A 167 7.11 -6.00 -3.88
C PHE A 167 7.99 -6.58 -2.78
N TYR A 168 7.47 -6.59 -1.57
CA TYR A 168 8.15 -7.12 -0.39
C TYR A 168 7.28 -8.19 0.28
N SER A 169 7.90 -9.18 0.87
CA SER A 169 7.26 -10.15 1.75
C SER A 169 7.97 -10.20 3.09
N ARG A 170 7.36 -10.86 4.07
CA ARG A 170 8.05 -11.12 5.34
C ARG A 170 9.28 -11.99 5.08
N ALA A 171 10.41 -11.60 5.67
CA ALA A 171 11.57 -12.45 5.70
C ALA A 171 11.21 -13.76 6.41
N GLN A 172 11.51 -14.89 5.79
CA GLN A 172 11.32 -16.18 6.45
C GLN A 172 12.35 -16.31 7.58
N GLU A 173 11.90 -16.72 8.75
CA GLU A 173 12.83 -17.15 9.80
C GLU A 173 13.62 -18.33 9.22
N SER A 174 14.95 -18.18 9.20
CA SER A 174 15.83 -19.29 8.86
C SER A 174 15.58 -20.37 9.90
N ASN A 175 14.91 -21.44 9.54
CA ASN A 175 14.88 -22.65 10.32
C ASN A 175 16.30 -23.23 10.33
N ASN A 176 17.16 -22.66 11.16
CA ASN A 176 18.37 -23.35 11.58
C ASN A 176 17.97 -24.41 12.61
N ALA A 177 17.57 -25.53 12.05
CA ALA A 177 17.52 -26.76 12.87
C ALA A 177 18.93 -27.30 13.05
#